data_3b951a3f5bcbe6912d237632fd1029e4
#
_entry.id   3b951a3f5bcbe6912d237632fd1029e4
#
_cell.length_a   1.000
_cell.length_b   1.000
_cell.length_c   1.000
_cell.angle_alpha   90.00
_cell.angle_beta   90.00
_cell.angle_gamma   90.00
#
_symmetry.space_group_name_H-M   'P 1'
#
loop_
_entity.id
_entity.type
_entity.pdbx_description
1 polymer ?
#
loop_
_entity_poly.entity_id
_entity_poly.type
_entity_poly.pdbx_seq_one_letter_code
_entity_poly.pdbx_strand_id
1 'polypeptide(L)'
;CLDYEDLKKLVDWKELEKFRENALNPEHPVLRTTGQYSDTYFQSREACNTYYDALPDIVADYMNEISKITGRDYKPFNYVGAPDAEKVIIAMGSVCETIDETIDYMLAKGEKVGAIKVHLYRPFSAKHLLAVMPKSVKTISVIDRTKEPGSIGEPLYLDVVAALKGTEFESVKVLNGRYGLGSKNTTPADIFAIFANEDKAGFTVGIVDDVTNTSLPRIETANTAVSYTHLRAHETVLD
;
A
#
# COMPACT_ATOMS: atom_id res chain seq x y z
N CYS A 1 5.56 -16.55 10.98
CA CYS A 1 4.76 -16.02 12.09
C CYS A 1 5.66 -15.78 13.28
N LEU A 2 5.34 -14.77 14.10
CA LEU A 2 5.98 -14.55 15.39
C LEU A 2 5.38 -15.53 16.41
N ASP A 3 6.21 -16.10 17.26
CA ASP A 3 5.74 -16.89 18.40
C ASP A 3 5.53 -16.02 19.67
N TYR A 4 5.06 -16.62 20.77
CA TYR A 4 4.80 -15.89 22.01
C TYR A 4 6.08 -15.31 22.63
N GLU A 5 7.23 -15.96 22.47
CA GLU A 5 8.50 -15.46 23.02
C GLU A 5 8.98 -14.23 22.21
N ASP A 6 8.73 -14.21 20.91
CA ASP A 6 9.00 -13.05 20.06
C ASP A 6 8.06 -11.89 20.38
N LEU A 7 6.76 -12.17 20.55
CA LEU A 7 5.78 -11.14 20.95
C LEU A 7 6.11 -10.51 22.29
N LYS A 8 6.59 -11.27 23.26
CA LYS A 8 7.02 -10.75 24.57
C LYS A 8 8.15 -9.73 24.48
N LYS A 9 9.03 -9.86 23.49
CA LYS A 9 10.14 -8.90 23.25
C LYS A 9 9.66 -7.58 22.68
N LEU A 10 8.53 -7.60 21.96
CA LEU A 10 7.96 -6.42 21.28
C LEU A 10 7.01 -5.61 22.18
N VAL A 11 6.46 -6.24 23.24
CA VAL A 11 5.49 -5.58 24.11
C VAL A 11 6.18 -4.61 25.07
N ASP A 12 5.77 -3.35 25.06
CA ASP A 12 6.08 -2.39 26.11
C ASP A 12 5.16 -2.63 27.31
N TRP A 13 5.66 -3.38 28.30
CA TRP A 13 4.90 -3.76 29.49
C TRP A 13 4.50 -2.55 30.36
N LYS A 14 5.31 -1.49 30.39
CA LYS A 14 5.01 -0.27 31.16
C LYS A 14 3.84 0.49 30.55
N GLU A 15 3.82 0.64 29.24
CA GLU A 15 2.71 1.28 28.56
C GLU A 15 1.43 0.44 28.63
N LEU A 16 1.56 -0.90 28.62
CA LEU A 16 0.42 -1.79 28.84
C LEU A 16 -0.17 -1.65 30.24
N GLU A 17 0.66 -1.57 31.29
CA GLU A 17 0.22 -1.34 32.67
C GLU A 17 -0.47 0.01 32.78
N LYS A 18 0.14 1.06 32.27
CA LYS A 18 -0.45 2.41 32.22
C LYS A 18 -1.80 2.43 31.48
N PHE A 19 -1.91 1.68 30.38
CA PHE A 19 -3.19 1.52 29.70
C PHE A 19 -4.24 0.83 30.57
N ARG A 20 -3.86 -0.20 31.34
CA ARG A 20 -4.74 -0.91 32.28
C ARG A 20 -5.18 -0.04 33.47
N GLU A 21 -4.34 0.87 33.92
CA GLU A 21 -4.69 1.85 34.96
C GLU A 21 -5.83 2.78 34.55
N ASN A 22 -6.03 2.96 33.23
CA ASN A 22 -7.14 3.70 32.66
C ASN A 22 -8.48 2.93 32.67
N ALA A 23 -8.55 1.70 33.16
CA ALA A 23 -9.80 0.98 33.30
C ALA A 23 -10.77 1.70 34.24
N LEU A 24 -12.09 1.57 33.98
CA LEU A 24 -13.09 2.15 34.87
C LEU A 24 -13.00 1.52 36.27
N ASN A 25 -12.78 2.35 37.27
CA ASN A 25 -12.64 1.94 38.64
C ASN A 25 -13.56 2.81 39.53
N PRO A 26 -14.50 2.23 40.32
CA PRO A 26 -15.38 2.98 41.20
C PRO A 26 -14.63 3.79 42.27
N GLU A 27 -13.45 3.33 42.68
CA GLU A 27 -12.60 4.05 43.66
C GLU A 27 -11.94 5.29 43.04
N HIS A 28 -11.79 5.32 41.72
CA HIS A 28 -11.22 6.42 40.94
C HIS A 28 -12.13 6.73 39.74
N PRO A 29 -13.31 7.33 39.97
CA PRO A 29 -14.28 7.57 38.93
C PRO A 29 -13.76 8.58 37.90
N VAL A 30 -13.84 8.23 36.62
CA VAL A 30 -13.48 9.11 35.50
C VAL A 30 -14.67 9.20 34.56
N LEU A 31 -15.00 10.41 34.15
CA LEU A 31 -16.01 10.64 33.13
C LEU A 31 -15.37 10.49 31.76
N ARG A 32 -15.85 9.53 30.98
CA ARG A 32 -15.48 9.33 29.57
C ARG A 32 -16.72 9.38 28.71
N THR A 33 -16.55 9.71 27.42
CA THR A 33 -17.66 9.78 26.47
C THR A 33 -18.76 10.77 26.89
N THR A 34 -18.47 12.04 26.75
CA THR A 34 -19.48 13.10 26.82
C THR A 34 -19.91 13.54 25.43
N GLY A 35 -21.14 14.01 25.28
CA GLY A 35 -21.55 14.73 24.09
C GLY A 35 -20.69 16.00 23.94
N GLN A 36 -20.13 16.19 22.75
CA GLN A 36 -19.38 17.42 22.41
C GLN A 36 -20.22 18.24 21.45
N TYR A 37 -20.39 19.51 21.76
CA TYR A 37 -21.14 20.45 20.94
C TYR A 37 -20.21 21.33 20.09
N SER A 38 -20.79 22.29 19.37
CA SER A 38 -20.09 23.15 18.43
C SER A 38 -18.93 23.96 19.03
N ASP A 39 -18.96 24.20 20.34
CA ASP A 39 -17.93 24.94 21.07
C ASP A 39 -16.65 24.13 21.36
N THR A 40 -16.73 22.80 21.40
CA THR A 40 -15.61 21.93 21.81
C THR A 40 -15.25 20.83 20.81
N TYR A 41 -16.18 20.39 19.99
CA TYR A 41 -15.98 19.21 19.11
C TYR A 41 -14.85 19.43 18.10
N PHE A 42 -14.82 20.59 17.44
CA PHE A 42 -13.82 20.85 16.41
C PHE A 42 -12.39 20.86 16.99
N GLN A 43 -12.19 21.55 18.11
CA GLN A 43 -10.90 21.60 18.80
C GLN A 43 -10.45 20.19 19.24
N SER A 44 -11.38 19.38 19.76
CA SER A 44 -11.10 17.99 20.17
C SER A 44 -10.69 17.12 18.96
N ARG A 45 -11.32 17.34 17.81
CA ARG A 45 -10.96 16.62 16.58
C ARG A 45 -9.57 17.02 16.07
N GLU A 46 -9.23 18.30 16.10
CA GLU A 46 -7.90 18.78 15.73
C GLU A 46 -6.80 18.29 16.70
N ALA A 47 -7.09 18.22 18.01
CA ALA A 47 -6.15 17.71 19.00
C ALA A 47 -5.71 16.25 18.74
N CYS A 48 -6.51 15.46 18.02
CA CYS A 48 -6.14 14.09 17.64
C CYS A 48 -4.98 14.04 16.64
N ASN A 49 -4.71 15.13 15.89
CA ASN A 49 -3.68 15.16 14.85
C ASN A 49 -2.30 14.81 15.41
N THR A 50 -1.98 15.24 16.63
CA THR A 50 -0.69 14.96 17.30
C THR A 50 -0.40 13.47 17.42
N TYR A 51 -1.43 12.64 17.62
CA TYR A 51 -1.29 11.17 17.67
C TYR A 51 -1.10 10.59 16.27
N TYR A 52 -1.92 11.02 15.32
CA TYR A 52 -1.84 10.52 13.94
C TYR A 52 -0.55 10.92 13.24
N ASP A 53 0.00 12.10 13.53
CA ASP A 53 1.26 12.59 12.97
C ASP A 53 2.47 11.78 13.48
N ALA A 54 2.44 11.35 14.73
CA ALA A 54 3.50 10.54 15.33
C ALA A 54 3.44 9.06 14.92
N LEU A 55 2.26 8.54 14.56
CA LEU A 55 2.02 7.11 14.37
C LEU A 55 2.85 6.48 13.25
N PRO A 56 3.09 7.09 12.07
CA PRO A 56 3.90 6.47 11.03
C PRO A 56 5.33 6.15 11.45
N ASP A 57 5.97 7.02 12.22
CA ASP A 57 7.33 6.78 12.72
C ASP A 57 7.33 5.67 13.78
N ILE A 58 6.36 5.65 14.69
CA ILE A 58 6.18 4.58 15.69
C ILE A 58 5.98 3.22 14.99
N VAL A 59 5.13 3.17 13.96
CA VAL A 59 4.90 1.94 13.19
C VAL A 59 6.18 1.50 12.47
N ALA A 60 6.93 2.44 11.89
CA ALA A 60 8.20 2.14 11.23
C ALA A 60 9.22 1.53 12.21
N ASP A 61 9.29 2.05 13.45
CA ASP A 61 10.17 1.51 14.49
C ASP A 61 9.78 0.07 14.86
N TYR A 62 8.49 -0.22 15.09
CA TYR A 62 8.03 -1.59 15.34
C TYR A 62 8.25 -2.52 14.15
N MET A 63 8.02 -2.06 12.92
CA MET A 63 8.33 -2.82 11.71
C MET A 63 9.81 -3.18 11.63
N ASN A 64 10.70 -2.25 12.01
CA ASN A 64 12.13 -2.49 12.08
C ASN A 64 12.50 -3.55 13.14
N GLU A 65 11.90 -3.50 14.34
CA GLU A 65 12.11 -4.54 15.34
C GLU A 65 11.61 -5.92 14.88
N ILE A 66 10.44 -5.97 14.23
CA ILE A 66 9.91 -7.22 13.65
C ILE A 66 10.84 -7.73 12.54
N SER A 67 11.40 -6.83 11.74
CA SER A 67 12.37 -7.18 10.68
C SER A 67 13.62 -7.86 11.25
N LYS A 68 14.13 -7.36 12.38
CA LYS A 68 15.28 -7.98 13.08
C LYS A 68 15.00 -9.39 13.57
N ILE A 69 13.76 -9.65 14.03
CA ILE A 69 13.34 -10.96 14.54
C ILE A 69 13.11 -11.95 13.39
N THR A 70 12.46 -11.50 12.33
CA THR A 70 11.99 -12.37 11.22
C THR A 70 12.99 -12.52 10.09
N GLY A 71 13.96 -11.62 9.99
CA GLY A 71 14.89 -11.52 8.84
C GLY A 71 14.23 -10.99 7.56
N ARG A 72 13.00 -10.45 7.65
CA ARG A 72 12.28 -9.85 6.52
C ARG A 72 12.34 -8.33 6.62
N ASP A 73 12.30 -7.63 5.47
CA ASP A 73 12.32 -6.16 5.43
C ASP A 73 10.89 -5.59 5.45
N TYR A 74 10.41 -5.22 6.63
CA TYR A 74 9.13 -4.55 6.82
C TYR A 74 9.31 -3.05 6.98
N LYS A 75 8.60 -2.27 6.18
CA LYS A 75 8.54 -0.80 6.20
C LYS A 75 7.12 -0.33 5.89
N PRO A 76 6.75 0.91 6.24
CA PRO A 76 5.46 1.51 5.83
C PRO A 76 5.25 1.46 4.32
N PHE A 77 6.33 1.63 3.55
CA PHE A 77 6.40 1.47 2.10
C PHE A 77 7.66 0.68 1.75
N ASN A 78 7.54 -0.39 0.99
CA ASN A 78 8.68 -1.15 0.47
C ASN A 78 8.79 -0.96 -1.04
N TYR A 79 10.01 -0.69 -1.51
CA TYR A 79 10.34 -0.64 -2.93
C TYR A 79 10.93 -1.97 -3.41
N VAL A 80 10.51 -2.40 -4.60
CA VAL A 80 11.06 -3.55 -5.32
C VAL A 80 11.28 -3.15 -6.77
N GLY A 81 12.41 -3.53 -7.37
CA GLY A 81 12.68 -3.29 -8.78
C GLY A 81 14.06 -2.69 -9.06
N ALA A 82 14.22 -2.15 -10.26
CA ALA A 82 15.46 -1.50 -10.68
C ALA A 82 15.73 -0.23 -9.85
N PRO A 83 16.96 0.02 -9.38
CA PRO A 83 17.27 1.24 -8.63
C PRO A 83 17.08 2.52 -9.47
N ASP A 84 17.12 2.38 -10.79
CA ASP A 84 16.91 3.44 -11.78
C ASP A 84 15.60 3.25 -12.57
N ALA A 85 14.56 2.70 -11.93
CA ALA A 85 13.28 2.48 -12.55
C ALA A 85 12.68 3.77 -13.09
N GLU A 86 12.17 3.71 -14.31
CA GLU A 86 11.47 4.81 -14.98
C GLU A 86 9.94 4.68 -14.88
N LYS A 87 9.45 3.45 -14.70
CA LYS A 87 8.03 3.14 -14.51
C LYS A 87 7.83 2.42 -13.18
N VAL A 88 6.93 2.93 -12.35
CA VAL A 88 6.68 2.41 -11.01
C VAL A 88 5.19 2.14 -10.82
N ILE A 89 4.84 0.96 -10.31
CA ILE A 89 3.49 0.67 -9.84
C ILE A 89 3.42 0.95 -8.34
N ILE A 90 2.36 1.61 -7.87
CA ILE A 90 2.05 1.72 -6.43
C ILE A 90 0.78 0.94 -6.16
N ALA A 91 0.85 -0.02 -5.25
CA ALA A 91 -0.26 -0.90 -4.91
C ALA A 91 -0.21 -1.36 -3.45
N MET A 92 -1.29 -1.96 -2.97
CA MET A 92 -1.37 -2.57 -1.64
C MET A 92 -2.07 -3.94 -1.71
N GLY A 93 -1.74 -4.80 -0.74
CA GLY A 93 -2.36 -6.11 -0.58
C GLY A 93 -1.79 -7.19 -1.49
N SER A 94 -2.55 -8.26 -1.71
CA SER A 94 -2.07 -9.49 -2.33
C SER A 94 -1.60 -9.36 -3.79
N VAL A 95 -2.04 -8.34 -4.51
CA VAL A 95 -1.56 -8.09 -5.88
C VAL A 95 -0.05 -7.83 -5.93
N CYS A 96 0.54 -7.38 -4.82
CA CYS A 96 1.98 -7.10 -4.74
C CYS A 96 2.82 -8.34 -5.03
N GLU A 97 2.38 -9.53 -4.65
CA GLU A 97 3.08 -10.79 -4.97
C GLU A 97 3.13 -11.03 -6.49
N THR A 98 2.01 -10.81 -7.19
CA THR A 98 1.97 -10.92 -8.66
C THR A 98 2.84 -9.86 -9.34
N ILE A 99 2.90 -8.66 -8.74
CA ILE A 99 3.75 -7.58 -9.25
C ILE A 99 5.22 -7.94 -9.07
N ASP A 100 5.64 -8.47 -7.91
CA ASP A 100 7.02 -8.86 -7.63
C ASP A 100 7.51 -9.89 -8.67
N GLU A 101 6.77 -10.97 -8.89
CA GLU A 101 7.08 -12.01 -9.88
C GLU A 101 7.21 -11.43 -11.30
N THR A 102 6.32 -10.50 -11.64
CA THR A 102 6.36 -9.84 -12.95
C THR A 102 7.59 -8.95 -13.09
N ILE A 103 7.94 -8.20 -12.04
CA ILE A 103 9.13 -7.34 -12.01
C ILE A 103 10.39 -8.19 -12.15
N ASP A 104 10.53 -9.29 -11.42
CA ASP A 104 11.69 -10.17 -11.52
C ASP A 104 11.91 -10.67 -12.95
N TYR A 105 10.83 -11.03 -13.64
CA TYR A 105 10.90 -11.42 -15.05
C TYR A 105 11.33 -10.25 -15.97
N MET A 106 10.82 -9.03 -15.74
CA MET A 106 11.13 -7.85 -16.52
C MET A 106 12.58 -7.38 -16.28
N LEU A 107 13.05 -7.43 -15.02
CA LEU A 107 14.44 -7.11 -14.67
C LEU A 107 15.43 -8.06 -15.34
N ALA A 108 15.12 -9.36 -15.43
CA ALA A 108 15.93 -10.33 -16.16
C ALA A 108 16.08 -10.01 -17.66
N LYS A 109 15.18 -9.18 -18.19
CA LYS A 109 15.24 -8.65 -19.57
C LYS A 109 15.88 -7.27 -19.67
N GLY A 110 16.33 -6.70 -18.54
CA GLY A 110 16.97 -5.38 -18.50
C GLY A 110 16.00 -4.20 -18.51
N GLU A 111 14.71 -4.43 -18.20
CA GLU A 111 13.71 -3.36 -18.14
C GLU A 111 13.83 -2.55 -16.84
N LYS A 112 13.60 -1.24 -16.92
CA LYS A 112 13.70 -0.29 -15.82
C LYS A 112 12.35 -0.07 -15.13
N VAL A 113 11.88 -1.08 -14.43
CA VAL A 113 10.58 -1.12 -13.76
C VAL A 113 10.73 -1.35 -12.27
N GLY A 114 9.74 -0.92 -11.51
CA GLY A 114 9.68 -1.15 -10.07
C GLY A 114 8.28 -1.00 -9.52
N ALA A 115 8.13 -1.33 -8.24
CA ALA A 115 6.90 -1.12 -7.51
C ALA A 115 7.15 -0.61 -6.09
N ILE A 116 6.19 0.14 -5.56
CA ILE A 116 6.11 0.51 -4.16
C ILE A 116 4.89 -0.20 -3.55
N LYS A 117 5.17 -1.03 -2.56
CA LYS A 117 4.16 -1.78 -1.80
C LYS A 117 3.76 -0.96 -0.57
N VAL A 118 2.47 -0.64 -0.44
CA VAL A 118 1.93 0.13 0.68
C VAL A 118 1.52 -0.82 1.79
N HIS A 119 2.23 -0.80 2.91
CA HIS A 119 1.89 -1.57 4.10
C HIS A 119 1.15 -0.74 5.15
N LEU A 120 1.50 0.55 5.29
CA LEU A 120 0.77 1.48 6.15
C LEU A 120 0.00 2.48 5.28
N TYR A 121 -1.29 2.19 5.06
CA TYR A 121 -2.15 3.08 4.27
C TYR A 121 -2.69 4.26 5.08
N ARG A 122 -3.02 4.06 6.37
CA ARG A 122 -3.51 5.09 7.29
C ARG A 122 -2.81 5.00 8.66
N PRO A 123 -2.23 6.10 9.17
CA PRO A 123 -2.10 7.41 8.53
C PRO A 123 -1.19 7.35 7.30
N PHE A 124 -1.55 8.07 6.22
CA PHE A 124 -0.72 8.12 5.01
C PHE A 124 0.49 9.03 5.26
N SER A 125 1.69 8.54 5.01
CA SER A 125 2.91 9.28 5.24
C SER A 125 3.65 9.60 3.94
N ALA A 126 3.54 10.85 3.48
CA ALA A 126 4.31 11.34 2.33
C ALA A 126 5.82 11.18 2.55
N LYS A 127 6.32 11.47 3.77
CA LYS A 127 7.73 11.29 4.15
C LYS A 127 8.25 9.89 3.82
N HIS A 128 7.52 8.85 4.23
CA HIS A 128 7.94 7.46 4.02
C HIS A 128 7.76 7.00 2.57
N LEU A 129 6.74 7.48 1.86
CA LEU A 129 6.55 7.22 0.44
C LEU A 129 7.71 7.79 -0.39
N LEU A 130 8.02 9.08 -0.18
CA LEU A 130 9.06 9.78 -0.92
C LEU A 130 10.45 9.21 -0.65
N ALA A 131 10.70 8.69 0.55
CA ALA A 131 11.99 8.09 0.93
C ALA A 131 12.34 6.84 0.12
N VAL A 132 11.34 6.13 -0.43
CA VAL A 132 11.55 4.91 -1.23
C VAL A 132 11.35 5.13 -2.73
N MET A 133 10.97 6.34 -3.15
CA MET A 133 10.69 6.66 -4.54
C MET A 133 12.00 6.75 -5.36
N PRO A 134 12.16 6.00 -6.46
CA PRO A 134 13.33 6.14 -7.33
C PRO A 134 13.34 7.53 -7.99
N LYS A 135 14.51 8.21 -7.98
CA LYS A 135 14.63 9.56 -8.56
C LYS A 135 14.48 9.60 -10.08
N SER A 136 14.66 8.46 -10.73
CA SER A 136 14.56 8.28 -12.18
C SER A 136 13.12 8.11 -12.68
N VAL A 137 12.14 8.01 -11.78
CA VAL A 137 10.76 7.72 -12.15
C VAL A 137 10.17 8.79 -13.06
N LYS A 138 9.54 8.35 -14.16
CA LYS A 138 8.87 9.19 -15.15
C LYS A 138 7.36 9.00 -15.14
N THR A 139 6.94 7.76 -14.85
CA THR A 139 5.51 7.38 -14.82
C THR A 139 5.22 6.51 -13.60
N ILE A 140 4.19 6.87 -12.88
CA ILE A 140 3.66 6.12 -11.75
C ILE A 140 2.26 5.64 -12.11
N SER A 141 2.01 4.33 -12.02
CA SER A 141 0.67 3.75 -12.12
C SER A 141 0.19 3.37 -10.74
N VAL A 142 -0.77 4.10 -10.20
CA VAL A 142 -1.39 3.77 -8.90
C VAL A 142 -2.60 2.91 -9.17
N ILE A 143 -2.63 1.71 -8.58
CA ILE A 143 -3.73 0.77 -8.77
C ILE A 143 -4.48 0.50 -7.47
N ASP A 144 -5.78 0.71 -7.53
CA ASP A 144 -6.71 0.52 -6.41
C ASP A 144 -7.65 -0.67 -6.67
N ARG A 145 -7.90 -1.47 -5.61
CA ARG A 145 -8.90 -2.54 -5.66
C ARG A 145 -10.26 -2.03 -5.19
N THR A 146 -10.63 -0.87 -5.67
CA THR A 146 -11.92 -0.22 -5.38
C THR A 146 -12.39 0.58 -6.58
N LYS A 147 -13.65 0.96 -6.57
CA LYS A 147 -14.25 1.88 -7.53
C LYS A 147 -15.10 2.87 -6.76
N GLU A 148 -14.69 4.14 -6.81
CA GLU A 148 -15.43 5.25 -6.23
C GLU A 148 -16.29 5.94 -7.31
N PRO A 149 -17.59 5.59 -7.43
CA PRO A 149 -18.45 6.17 -8.46
C PRO A 149 -18.55 7.69 -8.32
N GLY A 150 -18.23 8.41 -9.40
CA GLY A 150 -18.26 9.87 -9.42
C GLY A 150 -17.06 10.58 -8.84
N SER A 151 -16.07 9.85 -8.29
CA SER A 151 -14.80 10.43 -7.88
C SER A 151 -13.87 10.66 -9.08
N ILE A 152 -12.99 11.65 -8.96
CA ILE A 152 -11.93 11.94 -9.95
C ILE A 152 -10.78 10.93 -9.89
N GLY A 153 -10.74 10.08 -8.86
CA GLY A 153 -9.76 9.00 -8.68
C GLY A 153 -10.10 8.18 -7.46
N GLU A 154 -9.48 7.01 -7.36
CA GLU A 154 -9.60 6.11 -6.22
C GLU A 154 -8.72 6.58 -5.05
N PRO A 155 -8.97 6.09 -3.81
CA PRO A 155 -8.37 6.65 -2.60
C PRO A 155 -6.83 6.66 -2.59
N LEU A 156 -6.18 5.55 -2.95
CA LEU A 156 -4.71 5.49 -2.95
C LEU A 156 -4.11 6.46 -3.97
N TYR A 157 -4.71 6.52 -5.17
CA TYR A 157 -4.27 7.47 -6.20
C TYR A 157 -4.34 8.91 -5.71
N LEU A 158 -5.45 9.31 -5.07
CA LEU A 158 -5.61 10.68 -4.57
C LEU A 158 -4.57 11.01 -3.48
N ASP A 159 -4.28 10.08 -2.59
CA ASP A 159 -3.25 10.25 -1.56
C ASP A 159 -1.84 10.39 -2.18
N VAL A 160 -1.52 9.56 -3.18
CA VAL A 160 -0.22 9.64 -3.88
C VAL A 160 -0.08 10.97 -4.58
N VAL A 161 -1.08 11.41 -5.36
CA VAL A 161 -1.04 12.71 -6.05
C VAL A 161 -0.86 13.86 -5.05
N ALA A 162 -1.60 13.83 -3.93
CA ALA A 162 -1.47 14.83 -2.88
C ALA A 162 -0.06 14.82 -2.24
N ALA A 163 0.52 13.64 -2.02
CA ALA A 163 1.85 13.49 -1.43
C ALA A 163 2.99 13.97 -2.35
N LEU A 164 2.81 13.90 -3.67
CA LEU A 164 3.81 14.35 -4.64
C LEU A 164 3.77 15.88 -4.85
N LYS A 165 2.67 16.54 -4.51
CA LYS A 165 2.48 17.98 -4.71
C LYS A 165 3.52 18.79 -3.94
N GLY A 166 4.20 19.74 -4.64
CA GLY A 166 5.24 20.58 -4.05
C GLY A 166 6.57 19.87 -3.80
N THR A 167 6.76 18.64 -4.32
CA THR A 167 8.01 17.88 -4.20
C THR A 167 8.77 17.82 -5.54
N GLU A 168 9.97 17.23 -5.52
CA GLU A 168 10.75 16.96 -6.74
C GLU A 168 10.02 16.06 -7.74
N PHE A 169 8.99 15.33 -7.30
CA PHE A 169 8.18 14.41 -8.11
C PHE A 169 6.88 15.02 -8.64
N GLU A 170 6.60 16.30 -8.40
CA GLU A 170 5.34 16.95 -8.79
C GLU A 170 5.05 16.85 -10.30
N SER A 171 6.10 16.86 -11.13
CA SER A 171 5.97 16.77 -12.59
C SER A 171 5.90 15.34 -13.13
N VAL A 172 6.03 14.33 -12.27
CA VAL A 172 5.94 12.93 -12.69
C VAL A 172 4.51 12.61 -13.13
N LYS A 173 4.39 11.90 -14.24
CA LYS A 173 3.08 11.46 -14.74
C LYS A 173 2.50 10.40 -13.78
N VAL A 174 1.30 10.64 -13.25
CA VAL A 174 0.60 9.69 -12.38
C VAL A 174 -0.69 9.23 -13.05
N LEU A 175 -0.82 7.92 -13.27
CA LEU A 175 -1.97 7.27 -13.88
C LEU A 175 -2.74 6.50 -12.80
N ASN A 176 -4.05 6.64 -12.77
CA ASN A 176 -4.92 5.87 -11.89
C ASN A 176 -5.47 4.63 -12.61
N GLY A 177 -5.46 3.50 -11.92
CA GLY A 177 -5.97 2.23 -12.42
C GLY A 177 -6.79 1.47 -11.39
N ARG A 178 -7.62 0.58 -11.87
CA ARG A 178 -8.46 -0.30 -11.05
C ARG A 178 -8.26 -1.75 -11.42
N TYR A 179 -8.25 -2.62 -10.41
CA TYR A 179 -8.08 -4.05 -10.59
C TYR A 179 -8.91 -4.85 -9.57
N GLY A 180 -9.13 -6.12 -9.86
CA GLY A 180 -9.48 -7.14 -8.88
C GLY A 180 -10.80 -6.99 -8.12
N LEU A 181 -11.73 -6.11 -8.54
CA LEU A 181 -13.03 -5.98 -7.91
C LEU A 181 -13.83 -7.30 -8.00
N GLY A 182 -14.59 -7.60 -6.95
CA GLY A 182 -15.35 -8.85 -6.89
C GLY A 182 -14.47 -10.10 -6.93
N SER A 183 -13.26 -10.01 -6.38
CA SER A 183 -12.26 -11.10 -6.37
C SER A 183 -11.83 -11.57 -7.77
N LYS A 184 -11.92 -10.69 -8.77
CA LYS A 184 -11.43 -11.00 -10.11
C LYS A 184 -9.91 -11.14 -10.08
N ASN A 185 -9.40 -12.22 -10.66
CA ASN A 185 -7.96 -12.49 -10.71
C ASN A 185 -7.22 -11.41 -11.49
N THR A 186 -6.06 -11.02 -10.94
CA THR A 186 -5.08 -10.16 -11.62
C THR A 186 -3.85 -10.99 -11.89
N THR A 187 -3.49 -11.12 -13.17
CA THR A 187 -2.44 -12.00 -13.65
C THR A 187 -1.19 -11.21 -14.04
N PRO A 188 -0.02 -11.86 -14.21
CA PRO A 188 1.16 -11.19 -14.78
C PRO A 188 0.88 -10.51 -16.12
N ALA A 189 0.00 -11.08 -16.95
CA ALA A 189 -0.41 -10.47 -18.23
C ALA A 189 -1.09 -9.10 -18.05
N ASP A 190 -1.84 -8.92 -16.96
CA ASP A 190 -2.45 -7.65 -16.57
C ASP A 190 -1.38 -6.67 -16.07
N ILE A 191 -0.38 -7.14 -15.31
CA ILE A 191 0.74 -6.31 -14.81
C ILE A 191 1.64 -5.84 -15.96
N PHE A 192 1.95 -6.69 -16.93
CA PHE A 192 2.65 -6.26 -18.16
C PHE A 192 1.89 -5.16 -18.88
N ALA A 193 0.57 -5.27 -18.98
CA ALA A 193 -0.27 -4.24 -19.61
C ALA A 193 -0.21 -2.91 -18.86
N ILE A 194 -0.13 -2.93 -17.52
CA ILE A 194 0.03 -1.71 -16.70
C ILE A 194 1.39 -1.07 -16.98
N PHE A 195 2.49 -1.82 -17.02
CA PHE A 195 3.81 -1.27 -17.35
C PHE A 195 3.91 -0.75 -18.78
N ALA A 196 3.18 -1.35 -19.72
CA ALA A 196 3.12 -0.89 -21.11
C ALA A 196 2.22 0.34 -21.31
N ASN A 197 1.36 0.66 -20.33
CA ASN A 197 0.47 1.81 -20.42
C ASN A 197 1.27 3.12 -20.26
N GLU A 198 1.18 4.01 -21.24
CA GLU A 198 1.90 5.28 -21.22
C GLU A 198 1.02 6.47 -20.88
N ASP A 199 -0.26 6.45 -21.30
CA ASP A 199 -1.09 7.65 -21.28
C ASP A 199 -2.52 7.43 -20.75
N LYS A 200 -3.01 6.22 -20.70
CA LYS A 200 -4.41 5.94 -20.37
C LYS A 200 -4.63 6.05 -18.85
N ALA A 201 -5.16 7.18 -18.40
CA ALA A 201 -5.63 7.36 -17.03
C ALA A 201 -7.05 6.77 -16.86
N GLY A 202 -7.42 6.42 -15.62
CA GLY A 202 -8.70 5.79 -15.34
C GLY A 202 -8.83 4.39 -15.91
N PHE A 203 -7.71 3.72 -16.16
CA PHE A 203 -7.70 2.38 -16.76
C PHE A 203 -8.22 1.31 -15.79
N THR A 204 -8.63 0.19 -16.38
CA THR A 204 -8.91 -1.05 -15.67
C THR A 204 -8.07 -2.19 -16.25
N VAL A 205 -7.88 -3.26 -15.49
CA VAL A 205 -7.32 -4.51 -15.98
C VAL A 205 -8.23 -5.69 -15.66
N GLY A 206 -8.17 -6.71 -16.50
CA GLY A 206 -8.91 -7.95 -16.31
C GLY A 206 -10.37 -7.93 -16.76
N ILE A 207 -10.90 -6.84 -17.34
CA ILE A 207 -12.25 -6.79 -17.91
C ILE A 207 -12.15 -7.14 -19.39
N VAL A 208 -12.94 -8.12 -19.84
CA VAL A 208 -13.03 -8.56 -21.25
C VAL A 208 -14.21 -7.88 -21.93
N ASP A 209 -15.38 -7.90 -21.31
CA ASP A 209 -16.58 -7.23 -21.81
C ASP A 209 -16.61 -5.76 -21.37
N ASP A 210 -15.69 -4.97 -21.93
CA ASP A 210 -15.41 -3.60 -21.49
C ASP A 210 -16.31 -2.58 -22.22
N VAL A 211 -17.50 -2.37 -21.69
CA VAL A 211 -18.47 -1.41 -22.24
C VAL A 211 -17.95 0.05 -22.18
N THR A 212 -17.09 0.34 -21.22
CA THR A 212 -16.57 1.70 -21.00
C THR A 212 -15.27 1.98 -21.75
N ASN A 213 -14.70 0.95 -22.37
CA ASN A 213 -13.45 1.01 -23.12
C ASN A 213 -12.26 1.54 -22.26
N THR A 214 -12.23 1.16 -20.98
CA THR A 214 -11.19 1.54 -20.03
C THR A 214 -10.15 0.45 -19.79
N SER A 215 -10.44 -0.80 -20.16
CA SER A 215 -9.54 -1.93 -19.90
C SER A 215 -8.31 -1.88 -20.79
N LEU A 216 -7.16 -2.18 -20.18
CA LEU A 216 -5.94 -2.41 -20.93
C LEU A 216 -5.96 -3.82 -21.54
N PRO A 217 -5.50 -3.99 -22.78
CA PRO A 217 -5.37 -5.32 -23.37
C PRO A 217 -4.30 -6.11 -22.63
N ARG A 218 -4.58 -7.37 -22.31
CA ARG A 218 -3.61 -8.27 -21.68
C ARG A 218 -2.42 -8.51 -22.60
N ILE A 219 -1.24 -8.57 -22.03
CA ILE A 219 0.01 -8.92 -22.73
C ILE A 219 0.44 -10.30 -22.26
N GLU A 220 0.05 -11.32 -23.04
CA GLU A 220 0.40 -12.71 -22.76
C GLU A 220 1.86 -12.98 -23.14
N THR A 221 2.57 -13.65 -22.22
CA THR A 221 3.91 -14.18 -22.47
C THR A 221 3.94 -15.68 -22.17
N ALA A 222 4.89 -16.40 -22.72
CA ALA A 222 4.99 -17.84 -22.53
C ALA A 222 5.10 -18.26 -21.05
N ASN A 223 5.59 -17.38 -20.18
CA ASN A 223 5.81 -17.65 -18.76
C ASN A 223 4.63 -17.25 -17.86
N THR A 224 3.65 -16.50 -18.36
CA THR A 224 2.53 -16.02 -17.52
C THR A 224 1.66 -17.16 -16.98
N ALA A 225 1.50 -18.24 -17.76
CA ALA A 225 0.72 -19.41 -17.35
C ALA A 225 1.42 -20.24 -16.25
N VAL A 226 2.75 -20.29 -16.23
CA VAL A 226 3.55 -21.06 -15.27
C VAL A 226 3.59 -20.38 -13.91
N SER A 227 3.75 -19.06 -13.89
CA SER A 227 3.73 -18.26 -12.65
C SER A 227 2.39 -18.38 -11.91
N TYR A 228 1.28 -18.38 -12.63
CA TYR A 228 -0.05 -18.51 -12.05
C TYR A 228 -0.31 -19.87 -11.36
N THR A 229 0.18 -20.96 -11.93
CA THR A 229 0.08 -22.29 -11.31
C THR A 229 0.93 -22.42 -10.05
N HIS A 230 2.05 -21.73 -9.97
CA HIS A 230 2.93 -21.74 -8.79
C HIS A 230 2.30 -20.96 -7.62
N LEU A 231 1.68 -19.82 -7.87
CA LEU A 231 0.98 -19.04 -6.84
C LEU A 231 -0.22 -19.80 -6.24
N ARG A 232 -1.00 -20.52 -7.05
CA ARG A 232 -2.08 -21.38 -6.57
C ARG A 232 -1.61 -22.56 -5.72
N ALA A 233 -0.44 -23.11 -6.00
CA ALA A 233 0.12 -24.22 -5.21
C ALA A 233 0.51 -23.80 -3.79
N HIS A 234 0.83 -22.51 -3.57
CA HIS A 234 1.10 -21.97 -2.22
C HIS A 234 -0.17 -21.66 -1.42
N GLU A 235 -1.27 -21.33 -2.06
CA GLU A 235 -2.56 -21.10 -1.38
C GLU A 235 -3.22 -22.38 -0.87
N THR A 236 -2.91 -23.54 -1.46
CA THR A 236 -3.51 -24.83 -1.07
C THR A 236 -2.76 -25.57 0.05
N VAL A 237 -1.68 -25.03 0.60
CA VAL A 237 -0.89 -25.65 1.68
C VAL A 237 -1.21 -25.06 3.06
N LEU A 238 -2.26 -24.24 3.19
CA LEU A 238 -2.68 -23.61 4.43
C LEU A 238 -4.08 -24.07 4.92
N ASP A 239 -4.53 -25.26 4.54
CA ASP A 239 -5.67 -25.94 5.15
C ASP A 239 -5.19 -27.02 6.15
#